data_40907d09af8cef1ce5eaa8f3d3d56396
#
_entry.id   40907d09af8cef1ce5eaa8f3d3d56396
#
_cell.length_a   1.000
_cell.length_b   1.000
_cell.length_c   1.000
_cell.angle_alpha   90.00
_cell.angle_beta   90.00
_cell.angle_gamma   90.00
#
_symmetry.space_group_name_H-M   'P 1'
#
loop_
_entity.id
_entity.type
_entity.pdbx_description
1 polymer ?
#
loop_
_entity_poly.entity_id
_entity_poly.type
_entity_poly.pdbx_seq_one_letter_code
_entity_poly.pdbx_strand_id
1 'polypeptide(L)'
;CMAHGTRIITNMGAANPLQAGKEVLAVAKALGLHQLKVAVVLGDDVLAMLQTQYLSEPLMDSSQTVADIQALLVSANAYLGAEALLPALQTDAHVIISGRVADPALFLAPLMHHFQWRADDWPLLGKGVMVGHLLECAAQITGGYFADPGYKDVPNLAQLGYPLAEVSVSGDV
;
A
#
# COMPACT_ATOMS: atom_id res chain seq x y z
N CYS A 1 15.01 -8.46 7.36
CA CYS A 1 15.23 -7.18 6.69
C CYS A 1 16.53 -6.53 7.14
N MET A 2 16.73 -6.18 8.42
CA MET A 2 17.93 -5.46 8.87
C MET A 2 19.27 -6.10 8.43
N ALA A 3 19.42 -7.42 8.57
CA ALA A 3 20.66 -8.12 8.22
C ALA A 3 21.01 -8.09 6.71
N HIS A 4 20.03 -7.86 5.85
CA HIS A 4 20.19 -7.91 4.40
C HIS A 4 19.85 -6.60 3.71
N GLY A 5 19.64 -5.51 4.45
CA GLY A 5 19.26 -4.22 3.89
C GLY A 5 17.87 -4.17 3.21
N THR A 6 17.06 -5.21 3.39
CA THR A 6 15.70 -5.28 2.81
C THR A 6 14.77 -4.36 3.57
N ARG A 7 13.98 -3.56 2.86
CA ARG A 7 12.91 -2.74 3.43
C ARG A 7 11.56 -3.46 3.31
N ILE A 8 10.71 -3.25 4.30
CA ILE A 8 9.32 -3.70 4.29
C ILE A 8 8.44 -2.46 4.10
N ILE A 9 7.57 -2.49 3.10
CA ILE A 9 6.61 -1.42 2.83
C ILE A 9 5.22 -2.06 2.84
N THR A 10 4.32 -1.52 3.65
CA THR A 10 3.00 -2.13 3.85
C THR A 10 1.93 -1.10 4.18
N ASN A 11 0.69 -1.36 3.73
CA ASN A 11 -0.51 -0.61 4.11
C ASN A 11 -1.28 -1.28 5.27
N MET A 12 -0.67 -2.20 5.98
CA MET A 12 -1.28 -2.89 7.13
C MET A 12 -1.51 -1.99 8.35
N GLY A 13 -1.14 -0.71 8.28
CA GLY A 13 -1.53 0.29 9.26
C GLY A 13 -3.04 0.55 9.27
N ALA A 14 -3.70 0.32 8.15
CA ALA A 14 -5.16 0.38 7.95
C ALA A 14 -5.84 1.51 8.73
N ALA A 15 -6.61 1.21 9.77
CA ALA A 15 -7.39 2.18 10.53
C ALA A 15 -6.56 3.02 11.53
N ASN A 16 -5.36 2.58 11.90
CA ASN A 16 -4.50 3.30 12.84
C ASN A 16 -3.01 3.02 12.60
N PRO A 17 -2.42 3.61 11.55
CA PRO A 17 -1.03 3.34 11.17
C PRO A 17 -0.04 3.76 12.27
N LEU A 18 -0.34 4.78 13.07
CA LEU A 18 0.52 5.19 14.17
C LEU A 18 0.60 4.12 15.26
N GLN A 19 -0.52 3.52 15.62
CA GLN A 19 -0.53 2.42 16.60
C GLN A 19 0.15 1.19 16.04
N ALA A 20 -0.10 0.85 14.77
CA ALA A 20 0.59 -0.25 14.10
C ALA A 20 2.11 -0.09 14.14
N GLY A 21 2.63 1.13 13.88
CA GLY A 21 4.05 1.42 14.00
C GLY A 21 4.61 1.21 15.41
N LYS A 22 3.86 1.59 16.45
CA LYS A 22 4.24 1.34 17.85
C LYS A 22 4.29 -0.14 18.18
N GLU A 23 3.33 -0.93 17.70
CA GLU A 23 3.30 -2.38 17.89
C GLU A 23 4.50 -3.07 17.23
N VAL A 24 4.84 -2.66 15.99
CA VAL A 24 6.04 -3.17 15.31
C VAL A 24 7.30 -2.88 16.13
N LEU A 25 7.44 -1.69 16.69
CA LEU A 25 8.58 -1.35 17.55
C LEU A 25 8.56 -2.17 18.85
N ALA A 26 7.41 -2.43 19.44
CA ALA A 26 7.29 -3.26 20.63
C ALA A 26 7.74 -4.71 20.35
N VAL A 27 7.28 -5.29 19.24
CA VAL A 27 7.70 -6.62 18.78
C VAL A 27 9.20 -6.66 18.49
N ALA A 28 9.72 -5.65 17.78
CA ALA A 28 11.14 -5.54 17.47
C ALA A 28 11.99 -5.53 18.74
N LYS A 29 11.58 -4.75 19.74
CA LYS A 29 12.27 -4.69 21.04
C LYS A 29 12.24 -6.04 21.76
N ALA A 30 11.11 -6.74 21.75
CA ALA A 30 10.99 -8.08 22.35
C ALA A 30 11.89 -9.11 21.66
N LEU A 31 12.17 -8.93 20.37
CA LEU A 31 13.07 -9.76 19.57
C LEU A 31 14.55 -9.30 19.64
N GLY A 32 14.88 -8.30 20.46
CA GLY A 32 16.25 -7.76 20.57
C GLY A 32 16.68 -6.88 19.39
N LEU A 33 15.76 -6.47 18.51
CA LEU A 33 16.03 -5.63 17.34
C LEU A 33 15.94 -4.13 17.69
N HIS A 34 16.78 -3.68 18.63
CA HIS A 34 16.71 -2.32 19.19
C HIS A 34 17.02 -1.20 18.19
N GLN A 35 17.64 -1.50 17.05
CA GLN A 35 17.99 -0.52 16.02
C GLN A 35 16.98 -0.47 14.88
N LEU A 36 15.89 -1.24 14.96
CA LEU A 36 14.86 -1.20 13.93
C LEU A 36 14.19 0.19 13.91
N LYS A 37 14.08 0.77 12.71
CA LYS A 37 13.44 2.06 12.48
C LYS A 37 12.18 1.85 11.69
N VAL A 38 11.11 2.52 12.12
CA VAL A 38 9.79 2.48 11.47
C VAL A 38 9.42 3.89 11.05
N ALA A 39 9.06 4.06 9.80
CA ALA A 39 8.39 5.26 9.31
C ALA A 39 6.89 5.00 9.20
N VAL A 40 6.08 5.96 9.62
CA VAL A 40 4.61 5.88 9.54
C VAL A 40 4.11 6.98 8.62
N VAL A 41 3.36 6.61 7.59
CA VAL A 41 2.74 7.53 6.63
C VAL A 41 1.29 7.73 7.03
N LEU A 42 0.91 8.98 7.26
CA LEU A 42 -0.42 9.42 7.70
C LEU A 42 -1.05 10.30 6.62
N GLY A 43 -2.35 10.58 6.76
CA GLY A 43 -3.09 11.51 5.89
C GLY A 43 -4.23 10.87 5.11
N ASP A 44 -4.41 9.57 5.25
CA ASP A 44 -5.53 8.84 4.65
C ASP A 44 -6.85 9.01 5.42
N ASP A 45 -6.81 9.27 6.73
CA ASP A 45 -8.00 9.57 7.52
C ASP A 45 -8.53 10.97 7.19
N VAL A 46 -9.69 11.02 6.56
CA VAL A 46 -10.35 12.26 6.12
C VAL A 46 -11.70 12.48 6.82
N LEU A 47 -12.02 11.72 7.87
CA LEU A 47 -13.32 11.79 8.54
C LEU A 47 -13.65 13.21 9.03
N ALA A 48 -12.73 13.82 9.78
CA ALA A 48 -12.94 15.17 10.31
C ALA A 48 -13.12 16.22 9.19
N MET A 49 -12.39 16.06 8.09
CA MET A 49 -12.48 16.95 6.93
C MET A 49 -13.85 16.82 6.23
N LEU A 50 -14.32 15.59 6.01
CA LEU A 50 -15.66 15.34 5.45
C LEU A 50 -16.76 15.94 6.34
N GLN A 51 -16.67 15.75 7.65
CA GLN A 51 -17.67 16.22 8.61
C GLN A 51 -17.70 17.75 8.78
N THR A 52 -16.71 18.50 8.29
CA THR A 52 -16.62 19.94 8.47
C THR A 52 -16.59 20.75 7.18
N GLN A 53 -15.96 20.24 6.13
CA GLN A 53 -15.66 21.01 4.92
C GLN A 53 -16.40 20.50 3.67
N TYR A 54 -16.82 19.22 3.65
CA TYR A 54 -17.34 18.55 2.48
C TYR A 54 -18.76 17.99 2.68
N LEU A 55 -19.57 18.66 3.49
CA LEU A 55 -20.94 18.21 3.80
C LEU A 55 -21.85 18.17 2.57
N SER A 56 -21.63 19.03 1.58
CA SER A 56 -22.41 19.10 0.35
C SER A 56 -21.98 18.11 -0.74
N GLU A 57 -20.88 17.36 -0.52
CA GLU A 57 -20.42 16.41 -1.53
C GLU A 57 -21.43 15.27 -1.72
N PRO A 58 -21.77 14.94 -2.97
CA PRO A 58 -22.67 13.85 -3.26
C PRO A 58 -22.02 12.49 -3.00
N LEU A 59 -22.81 11.54 -2.54
CA LEU A 59 -22.38 10.15 -2.44
C LEU A 59 -22.49 9.48 -3.80
N MET A 60 -21.50 8.66 -4.14
CA MET A 60 -21.53 7.88 -5.38
C MET A 60 -22.77 6.98 -5.41
N ASP A 61 -23.40 6.89 -6.57
CA ASP A 61 -24.59 6.06 -6.82
C ASP A 61 -25.78 6.35 -5.88
N SER A 62 -25.88 7.57 -5.33
CA SER A 62 -26.91 7.99 -4.40
C SER A 62 -27.39 9.41 -4.70
N SER A 63 -28.62 9.73 -4.27
CA SER A 63 -29.12 11.11 -4.24
C SER A 63 -28.76 11.84 -2.93
N GLN A 64 -28.07 11.19 -2.02
CA GLN A 64 -27.69 11.73 -0.72
C GLN A 64 -26.34 12.45 -0.80
N THR A 65 -26.12 13.33 0.17
CA THR A 65 -24.85 14.02 0.41
C THR A 65 -24.19 13.52 1.68
N VAL A 66 -22.96 13.95 1.95
CA VAL A 66 -22.27 13.69 3.21
C VAL A 66 -23.08 14.20 4.41
N ALA A 67 -23.77 15.34 4.26
CA ALA A 67 -24.62 15.89 5.33
C ALA A 67 -25.74 14.92 5.74
N ASP A 68 -26.33 14.22 4.78
CA ASP A 68 -27.45 13.31 5.03
C ASP A 68 -27.04 12.09 5.86
N ILE A 69 -25.77 11.70 5.80
CA ILE A 69 -25.23 10.54 6.50
C ILE A 69 -24.25 10.91 7.61
N GLN A 70 -23.99 12.20 7.86
CA GLN A 70 -22.96 12.68 8.78
C GLN A 70 -22.99 11.99 10.16
N ALA A 71 -24.18 11.82 10.73
CA ALA A 71 -24.35 11.17 12.04
C ALA A 71 -24.06 9.66 12.04
N LEU A 72 -23.98 9.05 10.88
CA LEU A 72 -23.72 7.61 10.68
C LEU A 72 -22.26 7.34 10.31
N LEU A 73 -21.48 8.37 9.99
CA LEU A 73 -20.09 8.20 9.60
C LEU A 73 -19.23 7.76 10.80
N VAL A 74 -18.67 6.57 10.69
CA VAL A 74 -17.78 5.98 11.70
C VAL A 74 -16.32 6.15 11.31
N SER A 75 -16.01 6.04 10.01
CA SER A 75 -14.66 6.22 9.43
C SER A 75 -14.76 6.70 7.99
N ALA A 76 -13.74 7.40 7.54
CA ALA A 76 -13.59 7.78 6.15
C ALA A 76 -12.10 7.89 5.82
N ASN A 77 -11.66 7.21 4.76
CA ASN A 77 -10.29 7.20 4.32
C ASN A 77 -10.18 7.52 2.84
N ALA A 78 -9.20 8.34 2.48
CA ALA A 78 -8.77 8.56 1.10
C ALA A 78 -7.62 7.61 0.77
N TYR A 79 -7.59 7.08 -0.44
CA TYR A 79 -6.44 6.29 -0.90
C TYR A 79 -5.35 7.25 -1.36
N LEU A 80 -4.24 7.25 -0.63
CA LEU A 80 -3.07 8.07 -0.97
C LEU A 80 -2.34 7.49 -2.19
N GLY A 81 -1.72 8.37 -2.98
CA GLY A 81 -0.87 7.99 -4.10
C GLY A 81 0.53 7.56 -3.67
N ALA A 82 1.33 7.14 -4.65
CA ALA A 82 2.73 6.74 -4.43
C ALA A 82 3.58 7.87 -3.85
N GLU A 83 3.26 9.12 -4.19
CA GLU A 83 3.98 10.32 -3.74
C GLU A 83 3.96 10.47 -2.20
N ALA A 84 2.89 10.02 -1.55
CA ALA A 84 2.77 10.07 -0.10
C ALA A 84 3.81 9.17 0.61
N LEU A 85 4.32 8.15 -0.06
CA LEU A 85 5.31 7.22 0.47
C LEU A 85 6.76 7.70 0.26
N LEU A 86 7.00 8.60 -0.69
CA LEU A 86 8.35 9.06 -1.05
C LEU A 86 9.13 9.67 0.13
N PRO A 87 8.53 10.54 0.98
CA PRO A 87 9.25 11.07 2.15
C PRO A 87 9.72 9.98 3.11
N ALA A 88 8.91 8.93 3.33
CA ALA A 88 9.29 7.81 4.17
C ALA A 88 10.42 6.98 3.54
N LEU A 89 10.42 6.81 2.22
CA LEU A 89 11.47 6.12 1.47
C LEU A 89 12.81 6.86 1.49
N GLN A 90 12.79 8.18 1.65
CA GLN A 90 14.01 8.99 1.79
C GLN A 90 14.69 8.83 3.17
N THR A 91 13.99 8.24 4.13
CA THR A 91 14.57 7.94 5.45
C THR A 91 15.37 6.62 5.42
N ASP A 92 16.04 6.33 6.53
CA ASP A 92 16.71 5.05 6.77
C ASP A 92 15.80 4.02 7.49
N ALA A 93 14.47 4.20 7.41
CA ALA A 93 13.51 3.28 7.99
C ALA A 93 13.59 1.89 7.35
N HIS A 94 13.57 0.86 8.19
CA HIS A 94 13.56 -0.55 7.78
C HIS A 94 12.14 -1.02 7.45
N VAL A 95 11.15 -0.44 8.12
CA VAL A 95 9.73 -0.73 7.91
C VAL A 95 9.01 0.59 7.66
N ILE A 96 8.22 0.65 6.59
CA ILE A 96 7.35 1.76 6.25
C ILE A 96 5.92 1.26 6.34
N ILE A 97 5.13 1.88 7.20
CA ILE A 97 3.72 1.52 7.42
C ILE A 97 2.86 2.70 7.01
N SER A 98 1.86 2.46 6.19
CA SER A 98 0.84 3.45 5.83
C SER A 98 -0.56 3.00 6.24
N GLY A 99 -1.49 3.92 6.23
CA GLY A 99 -2.92 3.63 6.17
C GLY A 99 -3.33 3.24 4.75
N ARG A 100 -4.46 3.75 4.27
CA ARG A 100 -4.96 3.44 2.93
C ARG A 100 -4.13 4.12 1.85
N VAL A 101 -3.64 3.32 0.92
CA VAL A 101 -2.96 3.79 -0.29
C VAL A 101 -3.53 3.04 -1.49
N ALA A 102 -3.43 3.61 -2.68
CA ALA A 102 -3.75 2.89 -3.92
C ALA A 102 -2.89 1.62 -4.02
N ASP A 103 -3.50 0.50 -4.39
CA ASP A 103 -2.86 -0.80 -4.33
C ASP A 103 -1.49 -0.86 -5.03
N PRO A 104 -1.31 -0.32 -6.25
CA PRO A 104 -0.01 -0.30 -6.90
C PRO A 104 0.99 0.68 -6.26
N ALA A 105 0.56 1.59 -5.37
CA ALA A 105 1.44 2.61 -4.78
C ALA A 105 2.58 2.01 -3.96
N LEU A 106 2.35 0.87 -3.27
CA LEU A 106 3.37 0.18 -2.48
C LEU A 106 4.55 -0.32 -3.33
N PHE A 107 4.32 -0.54 -4.62
CA PHE A 107 5.32 -1.00 -5.60
C PHE A 107 5.87 0.17 -6.42
N LEU A 108 5.02 1.09 -6.86
CA LEU A 108 5.42 2.24 -7.66
C LEU A 108 6.32 3.20 -6.87
N ALA A 109 6.00 3.51 -5.62
CA ALA A 109 6.79 4.44 -4.82
C ALA A 109 8.26 4.03 -4.66
N PRO A 110 8.61 2.76 -4.31
CA PRO A 110 10.01 2.33 -4.28
C PRO A 110 10.70 2.39 -5.65
N LEU A 111 10.00 2.13 -6.76
CA LEU A 111 10.57 2.29 -8.12
C LEU A 111 10.88 3.75 -8.42
N MET A 112 9.94 4.66 -8.16
CA MET A 112 10.15 6.10 -8.29
C MET A 112 11.34 6.58 -7.45
N HIS A 113 11.41 6.13 -6.18
CA HIS A 113 12.49 6.51 -5.28
C HIS A 113 13.86 5.95 -5.74
N HIS A 114 13.90 4.68 -6.10
CA HIS A 114 15.16 4.00 -6.46
C HIS A 114 15.73 4.49 -7.78
N PHE A 115 14.90 4.60 -8.79
CA PHE A 115 15.31 5.00 -10.14
C PHE A 115 15.20 6.51 -10.39
N GLN A 116 14.75 7.28 -9.40
CA GLN A 116 14.52 8.72 -9.50
C GLN A 116 13.57 9.08 -10.66
N TRP A 117 12.53 8.26 -10.86
CA TRP A 117 11.51 8.52 -11.86
C TRP A 117 10.74 9.79 -11.51
N ARG A 118 10.51 10.61 -12.51
CA ARG A 118 9.78 11.86 -12.33
C ARG A 118 8.27 11.60 -12.23
N ALA A 119 7.59 12.43 -11.46
CA ALA A 119 6.12 12.33 -11.29
C ALA A 119 5.33 12.68 -12.57
N ASP A 120 5.99 13.22 -13.59
CA ASP A 120 5.42 13.56 -14.91
C ASP A 120 5.86 12.60 -16.04
N ASP A 121 6.63 11.56 -15.73
CA ASP A 121 7.03 10.53 -16.69
C ASP A 121 5.95 9.44 -16.77
N TRP A 122 4.84 9.77 -17.40
CA TRP A 122 3.68 8.88 -17.50
C TRP A 122 3.97 7.49 -18.09
N PRO A 123 4.84 7.32 -19.11
CA PRO A 123 5.23 6.00 -19.58
C PRO A 123 5.88 5.12 -18.51
N LEU A 124 6.82 5.65 -17.73
CA LEU A 124 7.46 4.91 -16.65
C LEU A 124 6.50 4.64 -15.49
N LEU A 125 5.71 5.67 -15.12
CA LEU A 125 4.70 5.49 -14.08
C LEU A 125 3.67 4.43 -14.47
N GLY A 126 3.24 4.40 -15.73
CA GLY A 126 2.34 3.37 -16.24
C GLY A 126 2.91 1.96 -16.15
N LYS A 127 4.20 1.77 -16.47
CA LYS A 127 4.90 0.49 -16.29
C LYS A 127 4.95 0.10 -14.80
N GLY A 128 5.33 1.02 -13.93
CA GLY A 128 5.39 0.77 -12.48
C GLY A 128 4.02 0.46 -11.87
N VAL A 129 2.95 1.12 -12.32
CA VAL A 129 1.57 0.80 -11.92
C VAL A 129 1.17 -0.60 -12.36
N MET A 130 1.55 -1.02 -13.59
CA MET A 130 1.27 -2.36 -14.08
C MET A 130 1.98 -3.43 -13.24
N VAL A 131 3.24 -3.22 -12.90
CA VAL A 131 3.99 -4.10 -11.98
C VAL A 131 3.27 -4.21 -10.65
N GLY A 132 2.89 -3.07 -10.07
CA GLY A 132 2.19 -3.04 -8.79
C GLY A 132 0.84 -3.74 -8.85
N HIS A 133 0.06 -3.52 -9.90
CA HIS A 133 -1.23 -4.18 -10.11
C HIS A 133 -1.12 -5.71 -10.20
N LEU A 134 -0.08 -6.21 -10.86
CA LEU A 134 0.13 -7.64 -10.99
C LEU A 134 0.61 -8.29 -9.67
N LEU A 135 1.37 -7.56 -8.86
CA LEU A 135 1.98 -8.11 -7.64
C LEU A 135 1.11 -7.97 -6.40
N GLU A 136 0.22 -6.96 -6.34
CA GLU A 136 -0.54 -6.63 -5.12
C GLU A 136 -1.46 -7.77 -4.67
N CYS A 137 -2.04 -8.51 -5.60
CA CYS A 137 -2.87 -9.68 -5.32
C CYS A 137 -2.06 -10.97 -5.13
N ALA A 138 -0.73 -10.86 -4.93
CA ALA A 138 0.13 -11.98 -4.55
C ALA A 138 -0.03 -13.21 -5.46
N ALA A 139 -0.39 -14.36 -4.90
CA ALA A 139 -0.53 -15.61 -5.63
C ALA A 139 -1.68 -15.64 -6.66
N GLN A 140 -2.44 -14.56 -6.83
CA GLN A 140 -3.48 -14.48 -7.85
C GLN A 140 -2.90 -14.68 -9.25
N ILE A 141 -1.79 -14.03 -9.58
CA ILE A 141 -1.16 -14.12 -10.90
C ILE A 141 -0.40 -15.44 -11.13
N THR A 142 -0.11 -16.19 -10.08
CA THR A 142 0.56 -17.50 -10.15
C THR A 142 -0.42 -18.68 -10.14
N GLY A 143 -1.72 -18.41 -10.18
CA GLY A 143 -2.76 -19.44 -10.35
C GLY A 143 -3.75 -19.58 -9.19
N GLY A 144 -3.53 -18.89 -8.04
CA GLY A 144 -4.38 -19.03 -6.87
C GLY A 144 -5.84 -18.61 -7.09
N TYR A 145 -6.05 -17.59 -7.88
CA TYR A 145 -7.39 -17.09 -8.21
C TYR A 145 -8.04 -17.80 -9.41
N PHE A 146 -7.22 -18.47 -10.21
CA PHE A 146 -7.67 -19.19 -11.40
C PHE A 146 -8.24 -20.57 -11.08
N ALA A 147 -7.91 -21.12 -9.92
CA ALA A 147 -8.30 -22.47 -9.52
C ALA A 147 -9.82 -22.57 -9.31
N ASP A 148 -10.43 -23.54 -9.97
CA ASP A 148 -11.83 -23.96 -9.81
C ASP A 148 -11.83 -25.49 -9.79
N PRO A 149 -11.68 -26.12 -8.61
CA PRO A 149 -11.45 -27.55 -8.50
C PRO A 149 -12.47 -28.40 -9.24
N GLY A 150 -11.99 -29.33 -10.08
CA GLY A 150 -12.81 -30.16 -10.94
C GLY A 150 -13.21 -29.50 -12.27
N TYR A 151 -12.86 -28.23 -12.48
CA TYR A 151 -13.15 -27.46 -13.69
C TYR A 151 -11.91 -26.82 -14.29
N LYS A 152 -11.12 -26.16 -13.43
CA LYS A 152 -9.84 -25.53 -13.75
C LYS A 152 -8.85 -25.87 -12.66
N ASP A 153 -8.22 -27.01 -12.79
CA ASP A 153 -7.27 -27.46 -11.78
C ASP A 153 -5.93 -26.74 -11.94
N VAL A 154 -5.44 -26.18 -10.83
CA VAL A 154 -4.08 -25.66 -10.72
C VAL A 154 -3.28 -26.68 -9.92
N PRO A 155 -2.25 -27.30 -10.50
CA PRO A 155 -1.45 -28.30 -9.80
C PRO A 155 -0.71 -27.67 -8.63
N ASN A 156 -0.61 -28.42 -7.52
CA ASN A 156 0.10 -27.98 -6.31
C ASN A 156 -0.39 -26.64 -5.74
N LEU A 157 -1.70 -26.40 -5.70
CA LEU A 157 -2.31 -25.14 -5.26
C LEU A 157 -1.79 -24.66 -3.89
N ALA A 158 -1.46 -25.59 -2.97
CA ALA A 158 -0.89 -25.27 -1.66
C ALA A 158 0.58 -24.82 -1.73
N GLN A 159 1.23 -24.92 -2.88
CA GLN A 159 2.65 -24.58 -3.10
C GLN A 159 2.82 -23.58 -4.24
N LEU A 160 1.83 -22.74 -4.46
CA LEU A 160 1.93 -21.66 -5.44
C LEU A 160 3.10 -20.73 -5.11
N GLY A 161 3.89 -20.40 -6.12
CA GLY A 161 4.95 -19.40 -5.99
C GLY A 161 4.38 -18.04 -5.64
N TYR A 162 5.04 -17.33 -4.73
CA TYR A 162 4.75 -15.92 -4.49
C TYR A 162 5.42 -15.09 -5.58
N PRO A 163 4.73 -14.17 -6.25
CA PRO A 163 5.30 -13.41 -7.35
C PRO A 163 6.39 -12.47 -6.85
N LEU A 164 7.41 -12.33 -7.66
CA LEU A 164 8.42 -11.28 -7.54
C LEU A 164 8.67 -10.68 -8.93
N ALA A 165 9.12 -9.43 -8.97
CA ALA A 165 9.48 -8.75 -10.20
C ALA A 165 10.87 -8.12 -10.06
N GLU A 166 11.69 -8.28 -11.08
CA GLU A 166 12.92 -7.52 -11.26
C GLU A 166 12.65 -6.42 -12.28
N VAL A 167 12.79 -5.16 -11.84
CA VAL A 167 12.45 -4.00 -12.66
C VAL A 167 13.71 -3.22 -12.98
N SER A 168 13.91 -2.89 -14.26
CA SER A 168 15.01 -2.06 -14.72
C SER A 168 14.70 -0.55 -14.60
N VAL A 169 15.71 0.29 -14.80
CA VAL A 169 15.54 1.76 -14.81
C VAL A 169 14.57 2.23 -15.91
N SER A 170 14.46 1.49 -17.02
CA SER A 170 13.51 1.75 -18.12
C SER A 170 12.09 1.23 -17.82
N GLY A 171 11.87 0.64 -16.64
CA GLY A 171 10.59 0.05 -16.25
C GLY A 171 10.28 -1.29 -16.92
N ASP A 172 11.25 -1.90 -17.60
CA ASP A 172 11.10 -3.24 -18.16
C ASP A 172 11.26 -4.28 -17.05
N VAL A 173 10.50 -5.39 -17.15
CA VAL A 173 10.37 -6.45 -16.14
C VAL A 173 10.81 -7.78 -16.72
#